data_ea6f262ff033741d870a52a37ae257e0
#
_entry.id   ea6f262ff033741d870a52a37ae257e0
#
_cell.length_a   1.000
_cell.length_b   1.000
_cell.length_c   1.000
_cell.angle_alpha   90.00
_cell.angle_beta   90.00
_cell.angle_gamma   90.00
#
_symmetry.space_group_name_H-M   'P 1'
#
loop_
_entity.id
_entity.type
_entity.pdbx_description
1 polymer ?
#
loop_
_entity_poly.entity_id
_entity_poly.type
_entity_poly.pdbx_seq_one_letter_code
_entity_poly.pdbx_strand_id
1 'polypeptide(L)'
;MSKEKNKNEVFGKEDVLSVSGDYGIVNQIEFQGRSFAGASVAPYGIVDTGDIVYTKSPLKSNPYGIIKVNKGKAGIVSTLYAVYKPLDNVCSDFVQIYFEQDARMNNYMHPLVNKGAKNDMKVSDVNALKGEVCFPSKDEQIKISEHFANLDHLITLHQRKCEQLKELKKFMLQNMFPKKG
;
A
#
# COMPACT_ATOMS: atom_id res chain seq x y z
N MET A 1 -2.47 -2.17 -17.10
CA MET A 1 -3.48 -2.05 -16.02
C MET A 1 -4.77 -1.51 -16.62
N SER A 2 -5.91 -2.03 -16.20
CA SER A 2 -7.23 -1.55 -16.60
C SER A 2 -7.96 -0.96 -15.40
N LYS A 3 -8.81 0.05 -15.68
CA LYS A 3 -9.69 0.62 -14.65
C LYS A 3 -11.06 -0.01 -14.79
N GLU A 4 -11.54 -0.66 -13.74
CA GLU A 4 -12.94 -1.05 -13.62
C GLU A 4 -13.67 -0.09 -12.67
N LYS A 5 -14.82 0.43 -13.14
CA LYS A 5 -15.79 1.14 -12.31
C LYS A 5 -16.91 0.19 -11.96
N ASN A 6 -16.71 -0.67 -10.98
CA ASN A 6 -17.82 -1.40 -10.40
C ASN A 6 -18.38 -0.56 -9.26
N LYS A 7 -19.66 -0.17 -9.36
CA LYS A 7 -20.38 0.43 -8.23
C LYS A 7 -20.50 -0.61 -7.13
N ASN A 8 -20.23 -0.19 -5.91
CA ASN A 8 -20.38 -1.06 -4.76
C ASN A 8 -21.88 -1.29 -4.47
N GLU A 9 -22.34 -2.51 -4.68
CA GLU A 9 -23.69 -2.98 -4.34
C GLU A 9 -23.68 -4.11 -3.29
N VAL A 10 -22.47 -4.57 -2.88
CA VAL A 10 -22.28 -5.78 -2.09
C VAL A 10 -21.66 -5.50 -0.72
N PHE A 11 -20.70 -4.57 -0.64
CA PHE A 11 -19.90 -4.34 0.57
C PHE A 11 -20.48 -3.23 1.45
N GLY A 12 -20.37 -3.42 2.78
CA GLY A 12 -20.80 -2.47 3.80
C GLY A 12 -19.69 -1.56 4.32
N LYS A 13 -19.98 -0.81 5.40
CA LYS A 13 -19.00 0.05 6.07
C LYS A 13 -17.91 -0.74 6.80
N GLU A 14 -18.20 -1.97 7.15
CA GLU A 14 -17.28 -2.93 7.76
C GLU A 14 -16.19 -3.42 6.82
N ASP A 15 -16.42 -3.33 5.50
CA ASP A 15 -15.50 -3.80 4.46
C ASP A 15 -14.60 -2.68 3.91
N VAL A 16 -14.64 -1.50 4.54
CA VAL A 16 -13.85 -0.36 4.09
C VAL A 16 -12.37 -0.60 4.39
N LEU A 17 -11.56 -0.46 3.34
CA LEU A 17 -10.11 -0.60 3.38
C LEU A 17 -9.44 0.77 3.42
N SER A 18 -8.31 0.85 4.12
CA SER A 18 -7.39 1.99 4.13
C SER A 18 -6.05 1.60 3.55
N VAL A 19 -5.40 2.55 2.88
CA VAL A 19 -4.05 2.37 2.33
C VAL A 19 -3.04 3.04 3.26
N SER A 20 -2.15 2.24 3.83
CA SER A 20 -1.04 2.67 4.68
C SER A 20 0.29 2.48 3.95
N GLY A 21 1.21 3.42 4.13
CA GLY A 21 2.59 3.29 3.64
C GLY A 21 3.29 2.09 4.24
N ASP A 22 3.15 1.89 5.55
CA ASP A 22 3.88 0.89 6.32
C ASP A 22 3.17 -0.47 6.37
N TYR A 23 1.83 -0.46 6.44
CA TYR A 23 1.03 -1.68 6.66
C TYR A 23 0.33 -2.19 5.38
N GLY A 24 0.48 -1.47 4.25
CA GLY A 24 -0.20 -1.84 3.01
C GLY A 24 -1.70 -1.53 3.05
N ILE A 25 -2.52 -2.39 2.46
CA ILE A 25 -3.97 -2.26 2.46
C ILE A 25 -4.53 -3.05 3.63
N VAL A 26 -5.24 -2.37 4.53
CA VAL A 26 -5.76 -2.93 5.78
C VAL A 26 -7.24 -2.58 5.96
N ASN A 27 -7.99 -3.43 6.66
CA ASN A 27 -9.36 -3.10 7.04
C ASN A 27 -9.36 -1.91 8.01
N GLN A 28 -10.21 -0.92 7.76
CA GLN A 28 -10.20 0.34 8.48
C GLN A 28 -10.60 0.18 9.94
N ILE A 29 -11.59 -0.67 10.21
CA ILE A 29 -12.07 -0.93 11.58
C ILE A 29 -11.04 -1.71 12.37
N GLU A 30 -10.47 -2.77 11.78
CA GLU A 30 -9.45 -3.60 12.44
C GLU A 30 -8.20 -2.79 12.79
N PHE A 31 -7.80 -1.86 11.91
CA PHE A 31 -6.59 -1.08 12.06
C PHE A 31 -6.76 0.17 12.94
N GLN A 32 -7.93 0.83 12.85
CA GLN A 32 -8.16 2.15 13.50
C GLN A 32 -9.27 2.11 14.56
N GLY A 33 -9.88 0.95 14.79
CA GLY A 33 -10.96 0.76 15.76
C GLY A 33 -12.32 1.30 15.33
N ARG A 34 -12.41 2.02 14.20
CA ARG A 34 -13.66 2.57 13.65
C ARG A 34 -13.57 2.77 12.13
N SER A 35 -14.74 2.83 11.50
CA SER A 35 -14.86 3.23 10.09
C SER A 35 -14.95 4.76 9.98
N PHE A 36 -14.23 5.31 9.00
CA PHE A 36 -14.33 6.72 8.59
C PHE A 36 -15.15 6.89 7.31
N ALA A 37 -15.89 5.85 6.93
CA ALA A 37 -16.76 5.90 5.77
C ALA A 37 -17.82 6.99 5.92
N GLY A 38 -18.12 7.66 4.83
CA GLY A 38 -19.23 8.62 4.76
C GLY A 38 -20.60 7.99 5.02
N ALA A 39 -21.65 8.76 4.89
CA ALA A 39 -23.04 8.28 5.08
C ALA A 39 -23.37 7.11 4.14
N SER A 40 -22.88 7.16 2.90
CA SER A 40 -23.05 6.10 1.90
C SER A 40 -21.71 5.63 1.34
N VAL A 41 -21.56 4.32 1.19
CA VAL A 41 -20.41 3.65 0.55
C VAL A 41 -20.69 3.22 -0.90
N ALA A 42 -21.87 3.52 -1.43
CA ALA A 42 -22.23 3.20 -2.82
C ALA A 42 -21.25 3.73 -3.89
N PRO A 43 -20.63 4.92 -3.75
CA PRO A 43 -19.66 5.42 -4.73
C PRO A 43 -18.24 4.84 -4.56
N TYR A 44 -18.01 4.00 -3.55
CA TYR A 44 -16.69 3.44 -3.26
C TYR A 44 -16.28 2.42 -4.33
N GLY A 45 -14.98 2.35 -4.60
CA GLY A 45 -14.42 1.38 -5.55
C GLY A 45 -14.23 0.03 -4.90
N ILE A 46 -14.62 -1.04 -5.60
CA ILE A 46 -14.36 -2.42 -5.18
C ILE A 46 -12.88 -2.73 -5.41
N VAL A 47 -12.28 -3.43 -4.46
CA VAL A 47 -10.89 -3.87 -4.49
C VAL A 47 -10.85 -5.37 -4.21
N ASP A 48 -10.45 -6.13 -5.20
CA ASP A 48 -10.24 -7.57 -5.05
C ASP A 48 -8.80 -7.86 -4.57
N THR A 49 -8.56 -9.08 -4.10
CA THR A 49 -7.21 -9.54 -3.79
C THR A 49 -6.35 -9.50 -5.06
N GLY A 50 -5.17 -8.90 -4.98
CA GLY A 50 -4.27 -8.71 -6.12
C GLY A 50 -4.46 -7.40 -6.89
N ASP A 51 -5.52 -6.64 -6.61
CA ASP A 51 -5.72 -5.33 -7.21
C ASP A 51 -4.71 -4.31 -6.70
N ILE A 52 -4.39 -3.35 -7.55
CA ILE A 52 -3.45 -2.27 -7.27
C ILE A 52 -4.25 -1.02 -6.90
N VAL A 53 -3.95 -0.46 -5.73
CA VAL A 53 -4.61 0.76 -5.24
C VAL A 53 -3.61 1.90 -5.18
N TYR A 54 -3.97 3.03 -5.79
CA TYR A 54 -3.21 4.27 -5.81
C TYR A 54 -3.92 5.35 -4.98
N THR A 55 -3.19 5.96 -4.04
CA THR A 55 -3.69 7.11 -3.27
C THR A 55 -3.48 8.38 -4.08
N LYS A 56 -4.55 9.02 -4.50
CA LYS A 56 -4.50 10.25 -5.32
C LYS A 56 -4.13 11.50 -4.53
N SER A 57 -3.99 11.39 -3.23
CA SER A 57 -3.68 12.50 -2.33
C SER A 57 -2.21 12.53 -1.99
N PRO A 58 -1.59 13.71 -1.92
CA PRO A 58 -0.24 13.83 -1.44
C PRO A 58 -0.16 13.39 0.03
N LEU A 59 0.84 12.58 0.33
CA LEU A 59 1.22 12.22 1.70
C LEU A 59 2.47 13.04 2.07
N LYS A 60 2.70 13.22 3.36
CA LYS A 60 3.78 14.09 3.87
C LYS A 60 5.17 13.73 3.31
N SER A 61 5.43 12.44 3.11
CA SER A 61 6.69 11.91 2.54
C SER A 61 6.59 11.59 1.05
N ASN A 62 5.37 11.45 0.50
CA ASN A 62 5.12 11.03 -0.87
C ASN A 62 4.18 12.04 -1.56
N PRO A 63 4.73 13.11 -2.14
CA PRO A 63 3.93 14.21 -2.70
C PRO A 63 3.00 13.77 -3.83
N TYR A 64 3.27 12.64 -4.48
CA TYR A 64 2.45 12.07 -5.55
C TYR A 64 1.61 10.86 -5.11
N GLY A 65 1.49 10.61 -3.79
CA GLY A 65 0.78 9.46 -3.26
C GLY A 65 1.62 8.17 -3.31
N ILE A 66 0.98 7.07 -2.95
CA ILE A 66 1.59 5.73 -2.91
C ILE A 66 0.77 4.71 -3.67
N ILE A 67 1.42 3.64 -4.09
CA ILE A 67 0.81 2.47 -4.73
C ILE A 67 0.99 1.27 -3.81
N LYS A 68 -0.11 0.55 -3.53
CA LYS A 68 -0.09 -0.69 -2.75
C LYS A 68 -0.98 -1.74 -3.42
N VAL A 69 -0.66 -3.01 -3.19
CA VAL A 69 -1.43 -4.16 -3.66
C VAL A 69 -2.29 -4.69 -2.52
N ASN A 70 -3.54 -5.03 -2.82
CA ASN A 70 -4.38 -5.71 -1.84
C ASN A 70 -3.96 -7.18 -1.69
N LYS A 71 -3.30 -7.48 -0.58
CA LYS A 71 -2.88 -8.84 -0.19
C LYS A 71 -3.88 -9.52 0.75
N GLY A 72 -4.90 -8.78 1.16
CA GLY A 72 -5.95 -9.23 2.07
C GLY A 72 -7.24 -9.63 1.37
N LYS A 73 -8.33 -9.67 2.13
CA LYS A 73 -9.68 -9.93 1.61
C LYS A 73 -10.13 -8.79 0.69
N ALA A 74 -11.06 -9.11 -0.20
CA ALA A 74 -11.76 -8.11 -0.99
C ALA A 74 -12.53 -7.15 -0.08
N GLY A 75 -12.69 -5.90 -0.55
CA GLY A 75 -13.39 -4.86 0.16
C GLY A 75 -13.58 -3.62 -0.70
N ILE A 76 -13.75 -2.48 -0.08
CA ILE A 76 -14.00 -1.21 -0.78
C ILE A 76 -13.09 -0.10 -0.30
N VAL A 77 -12.74 0.80 -1.20
CA VAL A 77 -11.96 2.01 -0.90
C VAL A 77 -12.71 3.26 -1.31
N SER A 78 -12.45 4.36 -0.61
CA SER A 78 -13.09 5.64 -0.90
C SER A 78 -12.73 6.15 -2.30
N THR A 79 -13.51 7.08 -2.84
CA THR A 79 -13.28 7.72 -4.14
C THR A 79 -11.97 8.53 -4.23
N LEU A 80 -11.29 8.72 -3.11
CA LEU A 80 -9.96 9.33 -3.04
C LEU A 80 -8.87 8.41 -3.57
N TYR A 81 -9.15 7.12 -3.71
CA TYR A 81 -8.23 6.12 -4.25
C TYR A 81 -8.62 5.78 -5.70
N ALA A 82 -7.65 5.32 -6.47
CA ALA A 82 -7.87 4.68 -7.75
C ALA A 82 -7.54 3.20 -7.62
N VAL A 83 -8.40 2.35 -8.19
CA VAL A 83 -8.22 0.89 -8.22
C VAL A 83 -7.92 0.47 -9.65
N TYR A 84 -6.89 -0.35 -9.82
CA TYR A 84 -6.46 -0.88 -11.10
C TYR A 84 -6.32 -2.39 -11.04
N LYS A 85 -6.88 -3.07 -12.02
CA LYS A 85 -6.65 -4.50 -12.21
C LYS A 85 -5.37 -4.74 -13.01
N PRO A 86 -4.50 -5.66 -12.60
CA PRO A 86 -3.34 -6.03 -13.39
C PRO A 86 -3.79 -6.67 -14.72
N LEU A 87 -3.03 -6.44 -15.79
CA LEU A 87 -3.16 -7.20 -17.03
C LEU A 87 -2.36 -8.49 -16.90
N ASP A 88 -2.61 -9.44 -17.81
CA ASP A 88 -1.99 -10.78 -17.77
C ASP A 88 -0.46 -10.77 -17.80
N ASN A 89 0.15 -9.75 -18.37
CA ASN A 89 1.60 -9.55 -18.46
C ASN A 89 2.20 -8.75 -17.29
N VAL A 90 1.40 -8.42 -16.26
CA VAL A 90 1.81 -7.58 -15.13
C VAL A 90 1.71 -8.36 -13.82
N CYS A 91 2.76 -8.31 -13.02
CA CYS A 91 2.78 -8.77 -11.63
C CYS A 91 2.50 -7.57 -10.70
N SER A 92 1.40 -7.61 -9.94
CA SER A 92 1.00 -6.51 -9.05
C SER A 92 2.07 -6.19 -8.00
N ASP A 93 2.66 -7.22 -7.38
CA ASP A 93 3.72 -7.05 -6.39
C ASP A 93 4.94 -6.34 -6.98
N PHE A 94 5.30 -6.66 -8.23
CA PHE A 94 6.38 -5.97 -8.92
C PHE A 94 6.07 -4.48 -9.13
N VAL A 95 4.84 -4.14 -9.50
CA VAL A 95 4.40 -2.74 -9.66
C VAL A 95 4.54 -2.00 -8.33
N GLN A 96 4.10 -2.60 -7.23
CA GLN A 96 4.27 -2.00 -5.91
C GLN A 96 5.74 -1.73 -5.60
N ILE A 97 6.60 -2.74 -5.71
CA ILE A 97 8.04 -2.64 -5.43
C ILE A 97 8.71 -1.60 -6.33
N TYR A 98 8.35 -1.57 -7.61
CA TYR A 98 8.90 -0.62 -8.56
C TYR A 98 8.63 0.83 -8.14
N PHE A 99 7.40 1.13 -7.68
CA PHE A 99 6.98 2.46 -7.28
C PHE A 99 7.17 2.78 -5.78
N GLU A 100 7.67 1.85 -4.98
CA GLU A 100 8.14 2.14 -3.61
C GLU A 100 9.39 3.04 -3.59
N GLN A 101 10.14 3.12 -4.68
CA GLN A 101 11.20 4.11 -4.81
C GLN A 101 10.60 5.49 -5.12
N ASP A 102 10.74 6.43 -4.19
CA ASP A 102 10.24 7.80 -4.32
C ASP A 102 10.68 8.47 -5.63
N ALA A 103 11.93 8.27 -6.04
CA ALA A 103 12.44 8.84 -7.29
C ALA A 103 11.68 8.31 -8.52
N ARG A 104 11.36 7.02 -8.57
CA ARG A 104 10.60 6.42 -9.67
C ARG A 104 9.15 6.91 -9.68
N MET A 105 8.52 6.93 -8.49
CA MET A 105 7.16 7.43 -8.34
C MET A 105 7.06 8.90 -8.76
N ASN A 106 7.98 9.73 -8.30
CA ASN A 106 8.03 11.16 -8.60
C ASN A 106 8.27 11.41 -10.10
N ASN A 107 9.24 10.74 -10.71
CA ASN A 107 9.54 10.88 -12.14
C ASN A 107 8.38 10.45 -13.02
N TYR A 108 7.68 9.36 -12.63
CA TYR A 108 6.51 8.88 -13.35
C TYR A 108 5.32 9.83 -13.23
N MET A 109 4.99 10.27 -12.02
CA MET A 109 3.78 11.05 -11.76
C MET A 109 3.91 12.53 -12.08
N HIS A 110 5.11 13.11 -11.96
CA HIS A 110 5.32 14.55 -12.17
C HIS A 110 4.73 15.10 -13.49
N PRO A 111 4.93 14.47 -14.66
CA PRO A 111 4.35 14.94 -15.91
C PRO A 111 2.84 14.69 -16.04
N LEU A 112 2.26 13.80 -15.22
CA LEU A 112 0.87 13.37 -15.30
C LEU A 112 -0.06 14.14 -14.35
N VAL A 113 0.53 14.92 -13.45
CA VAL A 113 -0.20 15.67 -12.41
C VAL A 113 -0.57 17.04 -12.91
N ASN A 114 -1.85 17.39 -12.87
CA ASN A 114 -2.31 18.75 -13.07
C ASN A 114 -2.07 19.56 -11.78
N LYS A 115 -1.15 20.52 -11.83
CA LYS A 115 -0.95 21.47 -10.73
C LYS A 115 -2.09 22.51 -10.75
N GLY A 116 -3.03 22.35 -9.84
CA GLY A 116 -4.07 23.37 -9.57
C GLY A 116 -3.50 24.58 -8.85
N ALA A 117 -4.22 25.70 -8.89
CA ALA A 117 -3.79 27.03 -8.38
C ALA A 117 -3.51 27.08 -6.86
N LYS A 118 -3.74 26.02 -6.09
CA LYS A 118 -3.56 25.95 -4.62
C LYS A 118 -2.70 24.78 -4.16
N ASN A 119 -1.69 24.35 -4.93
CA ASN A 119 -0.91 23.14 -4.65
C ASN A 119 -1.75 21.85 -4.52
N ASP A 120 -2.99 21.87 -4.99
CA ASP A 120 -3.89 20.73 -5.00
C ASP A 120 -3.51 19.84 -6.18
N MET A 121 -2.72 18.82 -5.93
CA MET A 121 -2.30 17.88 -6.97
C MET A 121 -3.44 16.90 -7.23
N LYS A 122 -4.05 17.01 -8.43
CA LYS A 122 -5.10 16.08 -8.88
C LYS A 122 -4.60 15.27 -10.05
N VAL A 123 -4.47 13.99 -9.85
CA VAL A 123 -4.30 13.03 -10.94
C VAL A 123 -5.62 12.32 -11.14
N SER A 124 -6.17 12.38 -12.36
CA SER A 124 -7.33 11.52 -12.67
C SER A 124 -6.85 10.07 -12.78
N ASP A 125 -7.73 9.13 -12.43
CA ASP A 125 -7.41 7.70 -12.47
C ASP A 125 -6.90 7.26 -13.86
N VAL A 126 -7.43 7.85 -14.95
CA VAL A 126 -7.00 7.57 -16.33
C VAL A 126 -5.64 8.20 -16.63
N ASN A 127 -5.39 9.42 -16.14
CA ASN A 127 -4.12 10.09 -16.39
C ASN A 127 -2.95 9.38 -15.67
N ALA A 128 -3.19 8.80 -14.50
CA ALA A 128 -2.19 8.02 -13.80
C ALA A 128 -1.70 6.78 -14.58
N LEU A 129 -2.42 6.35 -15.61
CA LEU A 129 -2.03 5.22 -16.48
C LEU A 129 -1.36 5.64 -17.80
N LYS A 130 -1.21 6.93 -18.06
CA LYS A 130 -0.68 7.43 -19.34
C LYS A 130 0.84 7.46 -19.44
N GLY A 131 1.52 7.33 -18.31
CA GLY A 131 2.98 7.27 -18.28
C GLY A 131 3.51 5.96 -18.86
N GLU A 132 4.64 6.03 -19.51
CA GLU A 132 5.32 4.86 -20.06
C GLU A 132 6.31 4.29 -19.03
N VAL A 133 6.28 2.97 -18.86
CA VAL A 133 7.20 2.23 -17.99
C VAL A 133 7.66 0.98 -18.73
N CYS A 134 8.97 0.80 -18.80
CA CYS A 134 9.54 -0.45 -19.30
C CYS A 134 9.63 -1.47 -18.17
N PHE A 135 8.83 -2.50 -18.24
CA PHE A 135 8.89 -3.65 -17.33
C PHE A 135 9.57 -4.85 -17.99
N PRO A 136 10.28 -5.68 -17.25
CA PRO A 136 10.81 -6.93 -17.75
C PRO A 136 9.67 -7.92 -18.05
N SER A 137 10.03 -9.14 -18.52
CA SER A 137 9.04 -10.20 -18.72
C SER A 137 8.30 -10.53 -17.42
N LYS A 138 7.08 -11.07 -17.51
CA LYS A 138 6.27 -11.39 -16.33
C LYS A 138 7.01 -12.34 -15.38
N ASP A 139 7.71 -13.32 -15.92
CA ASP A 139 8.48 -14.28 -15.11
C ASP A 139 9.62 -13.62 -14.34
N GLU A 140 10.27 -12.62 -14.93
CA GLU A 140 11.28 -11.81 -14.24
C GLU A 140 10.66 -10.90 -13.19
N GLN A 141 9.49 -10.29 -13.47
CA GLN A 141 8.74 -9.50 -12.49
C GLN A 141 8.43 -10.36 -11.25
N ILE A 142 7.96 -11.59 -11.44
CA ILE A 142 7.65 -12.52 -10.35
C ILE A 142 8.91 -12.83 -9.54
N LYS A 143 10.01 -13.23 -10.20
CA LYS A 143 11.27 -13.53 -9.52
C LYS A 143 11.83 -12.36 -8.71
N ILE A 144 11.74 -11.15 -9.26
CA ILE A 144 12.14 -9.93 -8.55
C ILE A 144 11.26 -9.72 -7.32
N SER A 145 9.95 -9.89 -7.45
CA SER A 145 9.01 -9.71 -6.35
C SER A 145 9.23 -10.72 -5.22
N GLU A 146 9.45 -11.98 -5.56
CA GLU A 146 9.78 -13.04 -4.61
C GLU A 146 11.10 -12.75 -3.87
N HIS A 147 12.10 -12.24 -4.59
CA HIS A 147 13.38 -11.87 -3.96
C HIS A 147 13.18 -10.77 -2.90
N PHE A 148 12.45 -9.71 -3.21
CA PHE A 148 12.15 -8.65 -2.23
C PHE A 148 11.28 -9.13 -1.08
N ALA A 149 10.27 -9.97 -1.35
CA ALA A 149 9.45 -10.57 -0.30
C ALA A 149 10.28 -11.42 0.69
N ASN A 150 11.27 -12.16 0.18
CA ASN A 150 12.19 -12.92 1.01
C ASN A 150 13.10 -12.00 1.86
N LEU A 151 13.56 -10.88 1.30
CA LEU A 151 14.33 -9.89 2.06
C LEU A 151 13.50 -9.27 3.18
N ASP A 152 12.26 -8.89 2.92
CA ASP A 152 11.34 -8.33 3.92
C ASP A 152 11.06 -9.35 5.05
N HIS A 153 10.87 -10.61 4.67
CA HIS A 153 10.71 -11.69 5.63
C HIS A 153 11.94 -11.83 6.55
N LEU A 154 13.15 -11.84 5.98
CA LEU A 154 14.39 -11.91 6.74
C LEU A 154 14.57 -10.70 7.67
N ILE A 155 14.28 -9.49 7.18
CA ILE A 155 14.30 -8.27 8.00
C ILE A 155 13.37 -8.42 9.20
N THR A 156 12.13 -8.86 8.97
CA THR A 156 11.13 -9.05 10.03
C THR A 156 11.59 -10.08 11.07
N LEU A 157 12.16 -11.21 10.63
CA LEU A 157 12.71 -12.24 11.53
C LEU A 157 13.86 -11.70 12.39
N HIS A 158 14.77 -10.96 11.77
CA HIS A 158 15.91 -10.39 12.50
C HIS A 158 15.46 -9.30 13.48
N GLN A 159 14.50 -8.47 13.14
CA GLN A 159 13.92 -7.48 14.05
C GLN A 159 13.31 -8.15 15.29
N ARG A 160 12.48 -9.19 15.10
CA ARG A 160 11.90 -9.97 16.22
C ARG A 160 12.99 -10.58 17.10
N LYS A 161 14.03 -11.14 16.48
CA LYS A 161 15.17 -11.70 17.23
C LYS A 161 15.90 -10.66 18.06
N CYS A 162 16.11 -9.47 17.49
CA CYS A 162 16.71 -8.34 18.21
C CYS A 162 15.86 -7.91 19.40
N GLU A 163 14.54 -7.85 19.25
CA GLU A 163 13.63 -7.51 20.35
C GLU A 163 13.69 -8.56 21.47
N GLN A 164 13.59 -9.84 21.14
CA GLN A 164 13.73 -10.92 22.12
C GLN A 164 15.07 -10.87 22.89
N LEU A 165 16.17 -10.59 22.18
CA LEU A 165 17.48 -10.47 22.82
C LEU A 165 17.57 -9.23 23.74
N LYS A 166 16.93 -8.13 23.37
CA LYS A 166 16.83 -6.93 24.21
C LYS A 166 16.03 -7.21 25.49
N GLU A 167 14.91 -7.93 25.38
CA GLU A 167 14.10 -8.33 26.53
C GLU A 167 14.88 -9.28 27.44
N LEU A 168 15.55 -10.28 26.87
CA LEU A 168 16.41 -11.20 27.63
C LEU A 168 17.53 -10.44 28.36
N LYS A 169 18.22 -9.54 27.68
CA LYS A 169 19.24 -8.67 28.30
C LYS A 169 18.66 -7.87 29.45
N LYS A 170 17.49 -7.28 29.29
CA LYS A 170 16.81 -6.52 30.35
C LYS A 170 16.48 -7.42 31.56
N PHE A 171 15.94 -8.59 31.29
CA PHE A 171 15.64 -9.57 32.32
C PHE A 171 16.91 -9.99 33.13
N MET A 172 18.00 -10.29 32.43
CA MET A 172 19.26 -10.66 33.08
C MET A 172 19.83 -9.52 33.92
N LEU A 173 19.82 -8.27 33.40
CA LEU A 173 20.27 -7.11 34.19
C LEU A 173 19.45 -6.87 35.46
N GLN A 174 18.16 -7.19 35.43
CA GLN A 174 17.29 -7.03 36.61
C GLN A 174 17.43 -8.15 37.67
N ASN A 175 17.81 -9.33 37.22
CA ASN A 175 17.77 -10.52 38.09
C ASN A 175 19.14 -11.14 38.43
N MET A 176 20.20 -10.80 37.70
CA MET A 176 21.53 -11.36 37.92
C MET A 176 22.36 -10.58 38.96
N PHE A 177 21.95 -9.35 39.29
CA PHE A 177 22.66 -8.57 40.31
C PHE A 177 21.91 -8.61 41.64
N PRO A 178 22.65 -8.76 42.80
CA PRO A 178 22.02 -8.72 44.10
C PRO A 178 21.26 -7.40 44.30
N LYS A 179 20.03 -7.48 44.78
CA LYS A 179 19.30 -6.31 45.25
C LYS A 179 19.96 -5.84 46.51
N LYS A 180 20.34 -4.56 46.61
CA LYS A 180 20.71 -3.97 47.88
C LYS A 180 19.54 -4.15 48.85
N GLY A 181 19.79 -4.87 49.97
CA GLY A 181 18.88 -4.93 51.10
C GLY A 181 18.75 -3.59 51.80
#